data_d6e22d3376237887006e0253b4c93dfa
#
_entry.id   d6e22d3376237887006e0253b4c93dfa
#
_cell.length_a   1.000
_cell.length_b   1.000
_cell.length_c   1.000
_cell.angle_alpha   90.00
_cell.angle_beta   90.00
_cell.angle_gamma   90.00
#
_symmetry.space_group_name_H-M   'P 1'
#
loop_
_entity.id
_entity.type
_entity.pdbx_description
1 polymer ?
#
loop_
_entity_poly.entity_id
_entity_poly.type
_entity_poly.pdbx_seq_one_letter_code
_entity_poly.pdbx_strand_id
1 'polypeptide(L)'
;MNRLSLTALALATAACATPPTTPPPRQPETPPIASSLPYPETTANEQFEQLAIQVSRLENQVAELHERVEQLEQRIAASAKRPTRVHSNKPIAPPFASHQGSLKTETAPSRLEKAQQQYRAQQYQAATATLREADSGGDGSETAQKSMFLLLQAHQKLNHCQSVINIGQRYATRFSGSLNAPEALSLVAQCQWRIQQQDIARDTWRKIIQQYPKSPAASRARNQIKQR
;
A
#
# COMPACT_ATOMS: atom_id res chain seq x y z
N MET A 1 26.17 -22.33 -60.95
CA MET A 1 27.15 -22.26 -62.07
C MET A 1 28.12 -21.14 -61.73
N ASN A 2 29.42 -21.53 -61.73
CA ASN A 2 30.65 -20.73 -61.86
C ASN A 2 31.13 -19.91 -60.67
N ARG A 3 32.16 -20.37 -60.14
CA ARG A 3 33.65 -20.46 -60.24
C ARG A 3 34.28 -19.43 -59.32
N LEU A 4 34.98 -19.86 -58.29
CA LEU A 4 36.45 -20.10 -58.25
C LEU A 4 37.32 -18.91 -58.72
N SER A 5 38.11 -18.37 -57.78
CA SER A 5 39.57 -18.27 -58.00
C SER A 5 40.31 -17.95 -56.72
N LEU A 6 41.22 -18.84 -56.38
CA LEU A 6 42.38 -18.68 -55.53
C LEU A 6 43.34 -17.62 -56.14
N THR A 7 44.12 -16.88 -55.33
CA THR A 7 45.55 -16.74 -55.48
C THR A 7 46.20 -16.41 -54.13
N ALA A 8 47.13 -17.23 -53.75
CA ALA A 8 48.14 -17.04 -52.73
C ALA A 8 49.24 -16.14 -53.19
N LEU A 9 49.81 -15.31 -52.34
CA LEU A 9 51.20 -14.91 -52.45
C LEU A 9 51.80 -14.64 -51.08
N ALA A 10 52.75 -15.46 -50.69
CA ALA A 10 53.63 -15.34 -49.54
C ALA A 10 54.77 -14.37 -49.86
N LEU A 11 55.14 -13.46 -48.99
CA LEU A 11 56.41 -12.83 -48.88
C LEU A 11 56.85 -12.69 -47.43
N ALA A 12 57.90 -13.44 -47.10
CA ALA A 12 58.63 -13.38 -45.85
C ALA A 12 59.61 -12.17 -45.89
N THR A 13 59.59 -11.33 -44.87
CA THR A 13 60.72 -10.47 -44.54
C THR A 13 61.02 -10.59 -43.03
N ALA A 14 62.20 -11.10 -42.78
CA ALA A 14 62.84 -11.11 -41.46
C ALA A 14 63.24 -9.68 -41.08
N ALA A 15 62.89 -9.26 -39.88
CA ALA A 15 63.44 -8.05 -39.27
C ALA A 15 63.68 -8.29 -37.78
N CYS A 16 64.83 -7.99 -37.36
CA CYS A 16 65.59 -8.10 -36.14
C CYS A 16 64.82 -7.89 -34.87
N ALA A 17 65.03 -8.85 -33.98
CA ALA A 17 64.60 -8.73 -32.57
C ALA A 17 65.39 -7.70 -31.79
N THR A 18 64.75 -6.69 -31.26
CA THR A 18 65.23 -5.90 -30.12
C THR A 18 64.61 -6.44 -28.84
N PRO A 19 65.38 -6.61 -27.74
CA PRO A 19 64.85 -7.12 -26.50
C PRO A 19 63.91 -6.07 -25.88
N PRO A 20 62.81 -6.49 -25.26
CA PRO A 20 61.91 -5.56 -24.58
C PRO A 20 62.58 -5.01 -23.32
N THR A 21 62.76 -3.71 -23.30
CA THR A 21 63.13 -2.97 -22.10
C THR A 21 61.93 -3.02 -21.15
N THR A 22 62.07 -3.73 -20.03
CA THR A 22 61.11 -3.76 -18.94
C THR A 22 60.92 -2.34 -18.40
N PRO A 23 59.71 -1.77 -18.37
CA PRO A 23 59.46 -0.52 -17.68
C PRO A 23 59.61 -0.75 -16.16
N PRO A 24 60.10 0.25 -15.42
CA PRO A 24 60.23 0.15 -13.97
C PRO A 24 58.85 -0.09 -13.34
N PRO A 25 58.80 -0.78 -12.17
CA PRO A 25 57.55 -1.05 -11.49
C PRO A 25 56.85 0.29 -11.17
N ARG A 26 55.61 0.47 -11.66
CA ARG A 26 54.76 1.57 -11.25
C ARG A 26 54.54 1.43 -9.74
N GLN A 27 54.95 2.42 -9.02
CA GLN A 27 54.46 2.63 -7.66
C GLN A 27 52.92 2.68 -7.71
N PRO A 28 52.20 2.07 -6.75
CA PRO A 28 50.78 2.23 -6.69
C PRO A 28 50.48 3.71 -6.47
N GLU A 29 49.93 4.33 -7.51
CA GLU A 29 49.33 5.66 -7.39
C GLU A 29 48.19 5.52 -6.39
N THR A 30 48.35 6.12 -5.20
CA THR A 30 47.25 6.31 -4.26
C THR A 30 46.13 7.04 -5.00
N PRO A 31 44.90 6.50 -5.00
CA PRO A 31 43.78 7.20 -5.62
C PRO A 31 43.66 8.60 -4.97
N PRO A 32 43.35 9.64 -5.76
CA PRO A 32 43.15 10.96 -5.20
C PRO A 32 42.07 10.85 -4.13
N ILE A 33 42.40 11.33 -2.93
CA ILE A 33 41.47 11.42 -1.81
C ILE A 33 40.26 12.16 -2.35
N ALA A 34 39.16 11.42 -2.50
CA ALA A 34 37.87 11.98 -2.88
C ALA A 34 37.60 13.16 -1.95
N SER A 35 37.47 14.33 -2.53
CA SER A 35 37.07 15.54 -1.85
C SER A 35 35.86 15.21 -0.96
N SER A 36 36.06 15.29 0.34
CA SER A 36 35.00 15.14 1.31
C SER A 36 33.84 16.05 0.91
N LEU A 37 32.73 15.44 0.54
CA LEU A 37 31.46 16.16 0.47
C LEU A 37 31.25 16.85 1.80
N PRO A 38 30.77 18.10 1.84
CA PRO A 38 30.55 18.83 3.07
C PRO A 38 29.30 18.29 3.79
N TYR A 39 29.37 17.05 4.24
CA TYR A 39 28.47 16.55 5.26
C TYR A 39 29.17 16.89 6.59
N PRO A 40 28.51 17.63 7.47
CA PRO A 40 29.05 17.80 8.82
C PRO A 40 29.20 16.41 9.42
N GLU A 41 30.42 15.99 9.71
CA GLU A 41 30.71 14.79 10.49
C GLU A 41 30.15 15.04 11.90
N THR A 42 28.87 14.65 12.07
CA THR A 42 28.29 14.62 13.42
C THR A 42 29.10 13.64 14.23
N THR A 43 29.76 14.15 15.27
CA THR A 43 30.53 13.29 16.14
C THR A 43 29.65 12.21 16.74
N ALA A 44 30.17 11.01 16.98
CA ALA A 44 29.41 9.92 17.57
C ALA A 44 28.62 10.34 18.82
N ASN A 45 29.14 11.26 19.57
CA ASN A 45 28.50 11.86 20.78
C ASN A 45 27.20 12.62 20.40
N GLU A 46 27.23 13.44 19.36
CA GLU A 46 26.02 14.19 18.92
C GLU A 46 24.92 13.23 18.40
N GLN A 47 25.32 12.14 17.77
CA GLN A 47 24.36 11.11 17.34
C GLN A 47 23.73 10.38 18.53
N PHE A 48 24.51 10.10 19.58
CA PHE A 48 23.99 9.52 20.82
C PHE A 48 23.03 10.47 21.56
N GLU A 49 23.32 11.75 21.61
CA GLU A 49 22.42 12.74 22.19
C GLU A 49 21.13 12.88 21.42
N GLN A 50 21.18 12.89 20.08
CA GLN A 50 19.98 12.91 19.23
C GLN A 50 19.13 11.65 19.41
N LEU A 51 19.75 10.48 19.50
CA LEU A 51 19.06 9.23 19.79
C LEU A 51 18.40 9.24 21.17
N ALA A 52 19.11 9.74 22.21
CA ALA A 52 18.56 9.86 23.56
C ALA A 52 17.31 10.76 23.58
N ILE A 53 17.35 11.89 22.86
CA ILE A 53 16.20 12.80 22.73
C ILE A 53 15.04 12.11 22.01
N GLN A 54 15.31 11.34 20.96
CA GLN A 54 14.28 10.60 20.24
C GLN A 54 13.64 9.50 21.10
N VAL A 55 14.44 8.77 21.88
CA VAL A 55 13.96 7.75 22.82
C VAL A 55 13.06 8.39 23.88
N SER A 56 13.50 9.46 24.52
CA SER A 56 12.69 10.17 25.53
C SER A 56 11.37 10.70 24.94
N ARG A 57 11.39 11.15 23.69
CA ARG A 57 10.16 11.58 23.00
C ARG A 57 9.20 10.42 22.75
N LEU A 58 9.71 9.25 22.34
CA LEU A 58 8.91 8.04 22.14
C LEU A 58 8.34 7.52 23.46
N GLU A 59 9.14 7.52 24.53
CA GLU A 59 8.67 7.13 25.87
C GLU A 59 7.52 8.03 26.36
N ASN A 60 7.62 9.34 26.15
CA ASN A 60 6.54 10.27 26.48
C ASN A 60 5.28 10.01 25.63
N GLN A 61 5.41 9.68 24.34
CA GLN A 61 4.28 9.33 23.49
C GLN A 61 3.62 8.03 23.93
N VAL A 62 4.41 7.03 24.33
CA VAL A 62 3.89 5.76 24.86
C VAL A 62 3.13 5.99 26.17
N ALA A 63 3.67 6.82 27.06
CA ALA A 63 3.00 7.16 28.31
C ALA A 63 1.65 7.89 28.06
N GLU A 64 1.62 8.85 27.13
CA GLU A 64 0.39 9.55 26.75
C GLU A 64 -0.66 8.58 26.16
N LEU A 65 -0.21 7.64 25.31
CA LEU A 65 -1.10 6.64 24.75
C LEU A 65 -1.67 5.68 25.83
N HIS A 66 -0.85 5.28 26.79
CA HIS A 66 -1.32 4.46 27.93
C HIS A 66 -2.39 5.18 28.75
N GLU A 67 -2.16 6.44 29.10
CA GLU A 67 -3.13 7.24 29.83
C GLU A 67 -4.45 7.35 29.03
N ARG A 68 -4.36 7.54 27.73
CA ARG A 68 -5.54 7.61 26.85
C ARG A 68 -6.31 6.30 26.78
N VAL A 69 -5.61 5.18 26.75
CA VAL A 69 -6.23 3.84 26.80
C VAL A 69 -6.95 3.62 28.14
N GLU A 70 -6.30 3.91 29.26
CA GLU A 70 -6.95 3.81 30.59
C GLU A 70 -8.18 4.70 30.70
N GLN A 71 -8.11 5.91 30.16
CA GLN A 71 -9.25 6.84 30.14
C GLN A 71 -10.42 6.31 29.31
N LEU A 72 -10.14 5.67 28.17
CA LEU A 72 -11.16 5.02 27.36
C LEU A 72 -11.76 3.80 28.05
N GLU A 73 -10.95 2.98 28.68
CA GLU A 73 -11.43 1.81 29.46
C GLU A 73 -12.33 2.24 30.62
N GLN A 74 -11.96 3.28 31.35
CA GLN A 74 -12.80 3.84 32.42
C GLN A 74 -14.13 4.37 31.89
N ARG A 75 -14.13 5.03 30.71
CA ARG A 75 -15.37 5.51 30.05
C ARG A 75 -16.26 4.34 29.62
N ILE A 76 -15.69 3.26 29.11
CA ILE A 76 -16.42 2.04 28.73
C ILE A 76 -17.00 1.39 29.99
N ALA A 77 -16.21 1.24 31.06
CA ALA A 77 -16.67 0.68 32.31
C ALA A 77 -17.78 1.52 32.99
N ALA A 78 -17.67 2.85 32.91
CA ALA A 78 -18.72 3.76 33.40
C ALA A 78 -19.99 3.69 32.58
N SER A 79 -19.91 3.52 31.26
CA SER A 79 -21.09 3.34 30.40
C SER A 79 -21.79 1.99 30.60
N ALA A 80 -21.02 0.94 30.93
CA ALA A 80 -21.55 -0.38 31.22
C ALA A 80 -22.28 -0.44 32.58
N LYS A 81 -21.95 0.44 33.53
CA LYS A 81 -22.60 0.53 34.87
C LYS A 81 -23.83 1.41 34.89
N ARG A 82 -24.26 2.01 33.78
CA ARG A 82 -25.46 2.85 33.72
C ARG A 82 -26.71 1.92 33.70
N PRO A 83 -27.51 1.83 34.78
CA PRO A 83 -28.72 1.00 34.79
C PRO A 83 -29.68 1.55 33.73
N THR A 84 -30.14 0.70 32.85
CA THR A 84 -31.27 0.96 31.96
C THR A 84 -32.50 1.27 32.78
N ARG A 85 -32.76 2.54 32.96
CA ARG A 85 -34.01 3.00 33.64
C ARG A 85 -35.15 2.77 32.66
N VAL A 86 -35.83 1.67 32.86
CA VAL A 86 -37.12 1.37 32.21
C VAL A 86 -38.11 2.44 32.67
N HIS A 87 -38.44 3.40 31.84
CA HIS A 87 -39.54 4.34 32.09
C HIS A 87 -40.77 3.80 31.40
N SER A 88 -41.69 3.39 32.29
CA SER A 88 -43.10 3.08 32.04
C SER A 88 -43.85 4.27 31.43
N ASN A 89 -44.72 3.96 30.49
CA ASN A 89 -45.63 4.76 29.70
C ASN A 89 -46.31 5.96 30.35
N LYS A 90 -46.32 7.11 29.70
CA LYS A 90 -47.50 7.97 29.54
C LYS A 90 -47.38 8.84 28.26
N PRO A 91 -48.47 8.98 27.46
CA PRO A 91 -48.39 9.67 26.16
C PRO A 91 -48.74 11.15 26.34
N ILE A 92 -47.88 12.03 25.84
CA ILE A 92 -48.21 13.42 25.53
C ILE A 92 -47.48 13.80 24.20
N ALA A 93 -48.25 14.22 23.20
CA ALA A 93 -47.86 14.59 21.88
C ALA A 93 -47.34 16.06 21.76
N PRO A 94 -46.81 16.51 20.59
CA PRO A 94 -45.47 17.07 20.36
C PRO A 94 -45.50 18.61 20.23
N PRO A 95 -44.48 19.40 19.93
CA PRO A 95 -43.57 19.21 18.82
C PRO A 95 -42.10 19.64 19.09
N PHE A 96 -41.12 19.05 18.47
CA PHE A 96 -39.97 19.68 17.80
C PHE A 96 -39.10 18.52 17.29
N ALA A 97 -38.79 18.61 15.98
CA ALA A 97 -38.00 17.62 15.26
C ALA A 97 -36.58 17.54 15.81
N SER A 98 -36.36 16.61 16.73
CA SER A 98 -35.03 16.09 17.05
C SER A 98 -34.81 14.84 16.20
N HIS A 99 -33.83 14.92 15.31
CA HIS A 99 -33.32 13.81 14.56
C HIS A 99 -32.69 12.77 15.54
N GLN A 100 -33.52 12.09 16.27
CA GLN A 100 -33.15 10.84 16.93
C GLN A 100 -33.20 9.76 15.86
N GLY A 101 -32.06 9.61 15.13
CA GLY A 101 -31.82 8.43 14.33
C GLY A 101 -31.98 7.22 15.21
N SER A 102 -33.14 6.56 15.08
CA SER A 102 -33.39 5.22 15.60
C SER A 102 -32.19 4.36 15.22
N LEU A 103 -31.42 3.91 16.21
CA LEU A 103 -30.44 2.83 16.05
C LEU A 103 -31.20 1.53 15.77
N LYS A 104 -31.83 1.44 14.59
CA LYS A 104 -32.09 0.16 13.96
C LYS A 104 -30.73 -0.42 13.69
N THR A 105 -30.38 -1.51 14.33
CA THR A 105 -29.21 -2.31 13.99
C THR A 105 -29.40 -2.74 12.54
N GLU A 106 -28.86 -1.93 11.61
CA GLU A 106 -28.92 -2.25 10.17
C GLU A 106 -28.18 -3.56 9.97
N THR A 107 -28.85 -4.54 9.41
CA THR A 107 -28.23 -5.82 9.05
C THR A 107 -27.16 -5.61 7.97
N ALA A 108 -26.18 -6.51 7.89
CA ALA A 108 -25.12 -6.40 6.90
C ALA A 108 -25.67 -6.31 5.44
N PRO A 109 -26.72 -7.06 5.03
CA PRO A 109 -27.33 -6.88 3.71
C PRO A 109 -27.91 -5.49 3.49
N SER A 110 -28.66 -4.93 4.46
CA SER A 110 -29.28 -3.61 4.31
C SER A 110 -28.23 -2.50 4.23
N ARG A 111 -27.11 -2.63 4.95
CA ARG A 111 -25.97 -1.71 4.84
C ARG A 111 -25.31 -1.76 3.45
N LEU A 112 -25.15 -2.96 2.88
CA LEU A 112 -24.61 -3.11 1.53
C LEU A 112 -25.52 -2.46 0.49
N GLU A 113 -26.84 -2.68 0.55
CA GLU A 113 -27.79 -2.07 -0.38
C GLU A 113 -27.77 -0.55 -0.31
N LYS A 114 -27.78 0.00 0.90
CA LYS A 114 -27.66 1.45 1.13
C LYS A 114 -26.37 2.02 0.54
N ALA A 115 -25.24 1.36 0.79
CA ALA A 115 -23.96 1.78 0.24
C ALA A 115 -23.92 1.68 -1.29
N GLN A 116 -24.56 0.67 -1.88
CA GLN A 116 -24.69 0.57 -3.34
C GLN A 116 -25.51 1.72 -3.92
N GLN A 117 -26.60 2.13 -3.27
CA GLN A 117 -27.38 3.29 -3.67
C GLN A 117 -26.53 4.56 -3.60
N GLN A 118 -25.82 4.77 -2.49
CA GLN A 118 -24.91 5.90 -2.31
C GLN A 118 -23.80 5.92 -3.37
N TYR A 119 -23.21 4.77 -3.67
CA TYR A 119 -22.17 4.64 -4.70
C TYR A 119 -22.70 5.00 -6.09
N ARG A 120 -23.90 4.51 -6.46
CA ARG A 120 -24.56 4.85 -7.74
C ARG A 120 -24.90 6.33 -7.82
N ALA A 121 -25.28 6.94 -6.69
CA ALA A 121 -25.52 8.38 -6.58
C ALA A 121 -24.22 9.21 -6.50
N GLN A 122 -23.04 8.60 -6.70
CA GLN A 122 -21.72 9.21 -6.60
C GLN A 122 -21.39 9.79 -5.22
N GLN A 123 -22.15 9.44 -4.20
CA GLN A 123 -21.94 9.81 -2.81
C GLN A 123 -20.89 8.90 -2.16
N TYR A 124 -19.67 8.92 -2.69
CA TYR A 124 -18.62 7.96 -2.30
C TYR A 124 -18.20 8.10 -0.83
N GLN A 125 -18.19 9.31 -0.27
CA GLN A 125 -17.91 9.53 1.15
C GLN A 125 -18.99 8.90 2.05
N ALA A 126 -20.26 9.02 1.69
CA ALA A 126 -21.35 8.38 2.43
C ALA A 126 -21.25 6.84 2.33
N ALA A 127 -20.93 6.32 1.15
CA ALA A 127 -20.72 4.88 0.95
C ALA A 127 -19.57 4.34 1.80
N THR A 128 -18.44 5.06 1.88
CA THR A 128 -17.31 4.65 2.74
C THR A 128 -17.68 4.70 4.22
N ALA A 129 -18.43 5.71 4.66
CA ALA A 129 -18.92 5.81 6.04
C ALA A 129 -19.88 4.66 6.39
N THR A 130 -20.78 4.30 5.47
CA THR A 130 -21.74 3.19 5.66
C THR A 130 -21.02 1.84 5.75
N LEU A 131 -19.93 1.65 5.02
CA LEU A 131 -19.18 0.38 4.93
C LEU A 131 -17.89 0.36 5.75
N ARG A 132 -17.62 1.32 6.62
CA ARG A 132 -16.34 1.41 7.33
C ARG A 132 -15.94 0.13 8.07
N GLU A 133 -16.93 -0.64 8.57
CA GLU A 133 -16.70 -1.90 9.28
C GLU A 133 -16.40 -3.09 8.35
N ALA A 134 -16.62 -2.92 7.04
CA ALA A 134 -16.37 -3.96 6.05
C ALA A 134 -14.89 -4.09 5.66
N ASP A 135 -14.01 -3.23 6.17
CA ASP A 135 -12.59 -3.17 5.82
C ASP A 135 -11.78 -4.41 6.22
N SER A 136 -12.27 -5.15 7.22
CA SER A 136 -11.69 -6.43 7.68
C SER A 136 -12.21 -7.65 6.92
N GLY A 137 -13.25 -7.50 6.10
CA GLY A 137 -13.94 -8.60 5.41
C GLY A 137 -14.92 -9.37 6.29
N GLY A 138 -15.29 -8.84 7.45
CA GLY A 138 -16.34 -9.35 8.31
C GLY A 138 -16.26 -10.84 8.61
N ASP A 139 -17.42 -11.53 8.53
CA ASP A 139 -17.57 -12.97 8.72
C ASP A 139 -17.10 -13.84 7.53
N GLY A 140 -16.62 -13.22 6.45
CA GLY A 140 -16.20 -13.91 5.22
C GLY A 140 -17.34 -14.31 4.30
N SER A 141 -18.58 -13.97 4.62
CA SER A 141 -19.76 -14.22 3.77
C SER A 141 -19.65 -13.50 2.43
N GLU A 142 -20.48 -13.90 1.48
CA GLU A 142 -20.58 -13.22 0.17
C GLU A 142 -20.97 -11.74 0.33
N THR A 143 -21.85 -11.44 1.29
CA THR A 143 -22.24 -10.06 1.63
C THR A 143 -21.04 -9.26 2.16
N ALA A 144 -20.24 -9.84 3.05
CA ALA A 144 -19.03 -9.21 3.57
C ALA A 144 -17.99 -8.99 2.47
N GLN A 145 -17.82 -9.96 1.58
CA GLN A 145 -16.95 -9.86 0.41
C GLN A 145 -17.39 -8.72 -0.53
N LYS A 146 -18.68 -8.65 -0.87
CA LYS A 146 -19.24 -7.57 -1.71
C LYS A 146 -19.11 -6.21 -1.04
N SER A 147 -19.34 -6.13 0.26
CA SER A 147 -19.23 -4.90 1.05
C SER A 147 -17.78 -4.37 1.07
N MET A 148 -16.82 -5.26 1.30
CA MET A 148 -15.40 -4.89 1.30
C MET A 148 -14.92 -4.43 -0.08
N PHE A 149 -15.37 -5.10 -1.15
CA PHE A 149 -15.02 -4.71 -2.52
C PHE A 149 -15.64 -3.36 -2.90
N LEU A 150 -16.90 -3.12 -2.53
CA LEU A 150 -17.54 -1.82 -2.77
C LEU A 150 -16.86 -0.69 -1.98
N LEU A 151 -16.44 -0.95 -0.74
CA LEU A 151 -15.66 -0.02 0.07
C LEU A 151 -14.34 0.35 -0.64
N LEU A 152 -13.63 -0.66 -1.15
CA LEU A 152 -12.39 -0.48 -1.93
C LEU A 152 -12.63 0.42 -3.15
N GLN A 153 -13.69 0.16 -3.92
CA GLN A 153 -14.06 0.97 -5.08
C GLN A 153 -14.43 2.40 -4.71
N ALA A 154 -15.14 2.60 -3.60
CA ALA A 154 -15.51 3.94 -3.12
C ALA A 154 -14.26 4.75 -2.73
N HIS A 155 -13.31 4.14 -2.01
CA HIS A 155 -12.02 4.79 -1.72
C HIS A 155 -11.21 5.10 -2.98
N GLN A 156 -11.26 4.23 -3.99
CA GLN A 156 -10.61 4.48 -5.28
C GLN A 156 -11.22 5.71 -5.98
N LYS A 157 -12.54 5.87 -5.96
CA LYS A 157 -13.22 7.07 -6.51
C LYS A 157 -12.86 8.35 -5.77
N LEU A 158 -12.60 8.27 -4.47
CA LEU A 158 -12.14 9.39 -3.65
C LEU A 158 -10.64 9.65 -3.74
N ASN A 159 -9.90 8.87 -4.52
CA ASN A 159 -8.43 8.93 -4.61
C ASN A 159 -7.69 8.68 -3.27
N HIS A 160 -8.31 7.99 -2.33
CA HIS A 160 -7.73 7.64 -1.04
C HIS A 160 -6.78 6.44 -1.22
N CYS A 161 -5.63 6.66 -1.86
CA CYS A 161 -4.74 5.58 -2.28
C CYS A 161 -4.24 4.72 -1.13
N GLN A 162 -3.94 5.29 0.05
CA GLN A 162 -3.52 4.50 1.20
C GLN A 162 -4.60 3.50 1.64
N SER A 163 -5.86 3.94 1.71
CA SER A 163 -7.00 3.06 2.03
C SER A 163 -7.18 1.97 0.96
N VAL A 164 -7.06 2.34 -0.33
CA VAL A 164 -7.14 1.36 -1.44
C VAL A 164 -6.07 0.29 -1.31
N ILE A 165 -4.83 0.66 -1.00
CA ILE A 165 -3.73 -0.29 -0.83
C ILE A 165 -4.02 -1.23 0.34
N ASN A 166 -4.38 -0.69 1.50
CA ASN A 166 -4.61 -1.47 2.71
C ASN A 166 -5.81 -2.42 2.56
N ILE A 167 -6.95 -1.93 2.08
CA ILE A 167 -8.16 -2.74 1.91
C ILE A 167 -7.98 -3.75 0.78
N GLY A 168 -7.39 -3.33 -0.35
CA GLY A 168 -7.22 -4.19 -1.53
C GLY A 168 -6.27 -5.36 -1.28
N GLN A 169 -5.19 -5.16 -0.53
CA GLN A 169 -4.27 -6.23 -0.14
C GLN A 169 -4.98 -7.23 0.79
N ARG A 170 -5.70 -6.74 1.81
CA ARG A 170 -6.49 -7.60 2.71
C ARG A 170 -7.57 -8.36 1.95
N TYR A 171 -8.27 -7.70 1.01
CA TYR A 171 -9.27 -8.34 0.17
C TYR A 171 -8.67 -9.50 -0.64
N ALA A 172 -7.57 -9.26 -1.34
CA ALA A 172 -6.92 -10.26 -2.16
C ALA A 172 -6.36 -11.44 -1.33
N THR A 173 -5.97 -11.21 -0.08
CA THR A 173 -5.51 -12.27 0.83
C THR A 173 -6.69 -13.08 1.36
N ARG A 174 -7.73 -12.42 1.84
CA ARG A 174 -8.87 -13.07 2.49
C ARG A 174 -9.79 -13.77 1.50
N PHE A 175 -9.97 -13.17 0.31
CA PHE A 175 -10.87 -13.63 -0.75
C PHE A 175 -10.11 -13.97 -2.02
N SER A 176 -8.98 -14.67 -1.88
CA SER A 176 -8.07 -14.98 -3.01
C SER A 176 -8.75 -15.76 -4.15
N GLY A 177 -9.76 -16.58 -3.86
CA GLY A 177 -10.57 -17.30 -4.85
C GLY A 177 -11.67 -16.45 -5.50
N SER A 178 -11.87 -15.21 -5.08
CA SER A 178 -12.89 -14.33 -5.66
C SER A 178 -12.52 -13.87 -7.06
N LEU A 179 -13.56 -13.76 -7.93
CA LEU A 179 -13.40 -13.15 -9.25
C LEU A 179 -12.94 -11.69 -9.20
N ASN A 180 -13.17 -11.01 -8.07
CA ASN A 180 -12.76 -9.63 -7.85
C ASN A 180 -11.35 -9.49 -7.25
N ALA A 181 -10.71 -10.59 -6.81
CA ALA A 181 -9.37 -10.52 -6.21
C ALA A 181 -8.31 -9.93 -7.16
N PRO A 182 -8.24 -10.33 -8.44
CA PRO A 182 -7.31 -9.72 -9.39
C PRO A 182 -7.62 -8.24 -9.66
N GLU A 183 -8.90 -7.84 -9.63
CA GLU A 183 -9.29 -6.45 -9.79
C GLU A 183 -8.89 -5.61 -8.57
N ALA A 184 -9.09 -6.14 -7.36
CA ALA A 184 -8.64 -5.48 -6.13
C ALA A 184 -7.12 -5.21 -6.17
N LEU A 185 -6.31 -6.19 -6.56
CA LEU A 185 -4.86 -6.00 -6.74
C LEU A 185 -4.53 -5.00 -7.86
N SER A 186 -5.32 -4.94 -8.92
CA SER A 186 -5.15 -3.95 -9.99
C SER A 186 -5.34 -2.52 -9.47
N LEU A 187 -6.34 -2.29 -8.63
CA LEU A 187 -6.57 -1.00 -7.97
C LEU A 187 -5.43 -0.65 -7.00
N VAL A 188 -4.92 -1.64 -6.25
CA VAL A 188 -3.72 -1.47 -5.39
C VAL A 188 -2.53 -1.00 -6.20
N ALA A 189 -2.19 -1.70 -7.28
CA ALA A 189 -1.04 -1.35 -8.12
C ALA A 189 -1.17 0.04 -8.77
N GLN A 190 -2.38 0.41 -9.20
CA GLN A 190 -2.64 1.76 -9.73
C GLN A 190 -2.42 2.84 -8.66
N CYS A 191 -2.86 2.60 -7.43
CA CYS A 191 -2.64 3.53 -6.32
C CYS A 191 -1.17 3.60 -5.91
N GLN A 192 -0.46 2.47 -5.83
CA GLN A 192 0.98 2.44 -5.58
C GLN A 192 1.75 3.25 -6.63
N TRP A 193 1.40 3.09 -7.91
CA TRP A 193 1.99 3.88 -8.98
C TRP A 193 1.74 5.38 -8.78
N ARG A 194 0.51 5.76 -8.44
CA ARG A 194 0.12 7.17 -8.25
C ARG A 194 0.87 7.83 -7.10
N ILE A 195 1.17 7.11 -6.03
CA ILE A 195 1.95 7.61 -4.88
C ILE A 195 3.46 7.38 -5.03
N GLN A 196 3.93 7.23 -6.28
CA GLN A 196 5.35 7.09 -6.65
C GLN A 196 6.02 5.78 -6.17
N GLN A 197 5.28 4.80 -5.71
CA GLN A 197 5.78 3.47 -5.35
C GLN A 197 5.83 2.57 -6.60
N GLN A 198 6.59 2.99 -7.60
CA GLN A 198 6.56 2.38 -8.95
C GLN A 198 7.04 0.93 -8.96
N ASP A 199 8.10 0.60 -8.22
CA ASP A 199 8.63 -0.75 -8.18
C ASP A 199 7.66 -1.71 -7.49
N ILE A 200 7.05 -1.26 -6.37
CA ILE A 200 6.02 -2.02 -5.66
C ILE A 200 4.79 -2.23 -6.55
N ALA A 201 4.40 -1.23 -7.34
CA ALA A 201 3.31 -1.37 -8.30
C ALA A 201 3.62 -2.43 -9.38
N ARG A 202 4.87 -2.43 -9.93
CA ARG A 202 5.31 -3.45 -10.88
C ARG A 202 5.27 -4.85 -10.29
N ASP A 203 5.70 -5.01 -9.04
CA ASP A 203 5.64 -6.30 -8.34
C ASP A 203 4.19 -6.74 -8.10
N THR A 204 3.30 -5.82 -7.76
CA THR A 204 1.87 -6.12 -7.64
C THR A 204 1.27 -6.55 -8.98
N TRP A 205 1.63 -5.91 -10.11
CA TRP A 205 1.20 -6.36 -11.44
C TRP A 205 1.77 -7.73 -11.81
N ARG A 206 3.04 -8.03 -11.49
CA ARG A 206 3.63 -9.37 -11.67
C ARG A 206 2.86 -10.43 -10.87
N LYS A 207 2.52 -10.12 -9.61
CA LYS A 207 1.69 -10.98 -8.76
C LYS A 207 0.34 -11.30 -9.39
N ILE A 208 -0.37 -10.29 -9.98
CA ILE A 208 -1.62 -10.51 -10.69
C ILE A 208 -1.44 -11.49 -11.85
N ILE A 209 -0.38 -11.30 -12.64
CA ILE A 209 -0.09 -12.15 -13.82
C ILE A 209 0.19 -13.60 -13.41
N GLN A 210 0.89 -13.79 -12.30
CA GLN A 210 1.26 -15.13 -11.79
C GLN A 210 0.07 -15.85 -11.14
N GLN A 211 -0.68 -15.14 -10.29
CA GLN A 211 -1.76 -15.76 -9.51
C GLN A 211 -3.08 -15.87 -10.29
N TYR A 212 -3.33 -14.94 -11.21
CA TYR A 212 -4.60 -14.85 -11.96
C TYR A 212 -4.37 -14.72 -13.46
N PRO A 213 -3.61 -15.62 -14.12
CA PRO A 213 -3.13 -15.46 -15.50
C PRO A 213 -4.22 -15.27 -16.54
N LYS A 214 -5.42 -15.85 -16.28
CA LYS A 214 -6.58 -15.80 -17.18
C LYS A 214 -7.52 -14.61 -16.93
N SER A 215 -7.23 -13.79 -15.89
CA SER A 215 -8.11 -12.66 -15.55
C SER A 215 -7.90 -11.47 -16.50
N PRO A 216 -8.96 -10.66 -16.73
CA PRO A 216 -8.81 -9.40 -17.47
C PRO A 216 -7.79 -8.44 -16.82
N ALA A 217 -7.67 -8.47 -15.48
CA ALA A 217 -6.69 -7.69 -14.74
C ALA A 217 -5.26 -8.09 -15.11
N ALA A 218 -4.98 -9.39 -15.32
CA ALA A 218 -3.65 -9.84 -15.75
C ALA A 218 -3.29 -9.32 -17.16
N SER A 219 -4.24 -9.25 -18.06
CA SER A 219 -4.01 -8.67 -19.39
C SER A 219 -3.68 -7.18 -19.30
N ARG A 220 -4.41 -6.43 -18.49
CA ARG A 220 -4.10 -5.01 -18.20
C ARG A 220 -2.73 -4.86 -17.53
N ALA A 221 -2.40 -5.71 -16.55
CA ALA A 221 -1.12 -5.70 -15.85
C ALA A 221 0.07 -5.90 -16.80
N ARG A 222 -0.01 -6.84 -17.75
CA ARG A 222 1.02 -7.03 -18.80
C ARG A 222 1.25 -5.76 -19.62
N ASN A 223 0.18 -5.06 -19.99
CA ASN A 223 0.26 -3.82 -20.74
C ASN A 223 0.89 -2.70 -19.90
N GLN A 224 0.52 -2.59 -18.62
CA GLN A 224 1.11 -1.59 -17.72
C GLN A 224 2.62 -1.77 -17.52
N ILE A 225 3.09 -3.02 -17.38
CA ILE A 225 4.54 -3.31 -17.24
C ILE A 225 5.31 -2.97 -18.53
N LYS A 226 4.69 -3.14 -19.70
CA LYS A 226 5.35 -2.83 -20.99
C LYS A 226 5.43 -1.33 -21.28
N GLN A 227 4.44 -0.56 -20.83
CA GLN A 227 4.32 0.87 -21.14
C GLN A 227 5.02 1.78 -20.13
N ARG A 228 5.42 1.28 -19.00
CA ARG A 228 5.95 2.02 -17.85
C ARG A 228 7.21 1.37 -17.30
#